data_2f135a441dfb924265d9457db57089d9
#
_entry.id   2f135a441dfb924265d9457db57089d9
#
_cell.length_a   1.000
_cell.length_b   1.000
_cell.length_c   1.000
_cell.angle_alpha   90.00
_cell.angle_beta   90.00
_cell.angle_gamma   90.00
#
_symmetry.space_group_name_H-M   'P 1'
#
loop_
_entity.id
_entity.type
_entity.pdbx_description
1 polymer ?
#
loop_
_entity_poly.entity_id
_entity_poly.type
_entity_poly.pdbx_seq_one_letter_code
_entity_poly.pdbx_strand_id
1 'polypeptide(L)'
;MQDFDLRDLDAFVAVARTRNFRRAALESRVSVSSLSQRLRDMEERLGVRLMNRTTRSVALTEAGELLLARVAPAMVNVADAITEVRGLRA
;
A
#
# COMPACT_ATOMS: atom_id res chain seq x y z
N MET A 1 13.86 5.75 4.19
CA MET A 1 13.19 4.48 3.84
C MET A 1 14.18 3.51 3.23
N GLN A 2 14.80 2.72 4.08
CA GLN A 2 15.85 1.81 3.63
C GLN A 2 15.32 0.47 3.15
N ASP A 3 14.21 0.01 3.71
CA ASP A 3 13.69 -1.34 3.47
C ASP A 3 12.45 -1.38 2.59
N PHE A 4 11.94 -0.22 2.21
CA PHE A 4 10.70 -0.11 1.46
C PHE A 4 10.83 0.94 0.38
N ASP A 5 10.10 0.76 -0.71
CA ASP A 5 9.99 1.80 -1.72
C ASP A 5 8.53 2.25 -1.84
N LEU A 6 8.29 3.23 -2.69
CA LEU A 6 6.95 3.77 -2.86
C LEU A 6 5.97 2.75 -3.43
N ARG A 7 6.46 1.78 -4.19
CA ARG A 7 5.60 0.72 -4.73
C ARG A 7 5.09 -0.19 -3.64
N ASP A 8 5.92 -0.46 -2.63
CA ASP A 8 5.49 -1.24 -1.47
C ASP A 8 4.38 -0.52 -0.72
N LEU A 9 4.56 0.77 -0.47
CA LEU A 9 3.58 1.58 0.24
C LEU A 9 2.29 1.72 -0.56
N ASP A 10 2.41 1.91 -1.86
CA ASP A 10 1.25 2.01 -2.75
C ASP A 10 0.44 0.71 -2.73
N ALA A 11 1.13 -0.43 -2.78
CA ALA A 11 0.49 -1.74 -2.71
C ALA A 11 -0.26 -1.92 -1.39
N PHE A 12 0.36 -1.54 -0.28
CA PHE A 12 -0.28 -1.61 1.02
C PHE A 12 -1.55 -0.73 1.06
N VAL A 13 -1.45 0.51 0.61
CA VAL A 13 -2.60 1.42 0.61
C VAL A 13 -3.73 0.87 -0.25
N ALA A 14 -3.42 0.31 -1.42
CA ALA A 14 -4.43 -0.28 -2.30
C ALA A 14 -5.19 -1.42 -1.60
N VAL A 15 -4.48 -2.32 -0.93
CA VAL A 15 -5.11 -3.42 -0.21
C VAL A 15 -5.89 -2.91 1.00
N ALA A 16 -5.32 -1.96 1.73
CA ALA A 16 -5.94 -1.42 2.94
C ALA A 16 -7.25 -0.69 2.63
N ARG A 17 -7.30 0.00 1.50
CA ARG A 17 -8.49 0.77 1.11
C ARG A 17 -9.58 -0.10 0.52
N THR A 18 -9.21 -1.06 -0.30
CA THR A 18 -10.18 -1.94 -0.95
C THR A 18 -10.63 -3.09 -0.07
N ARG A 19 -9.76 -3.49 0.89
CA ARG A 19 -9.98 -4.66 1.72
C ARG A 19 -10.18 -5.93 0.89
N ASN A 20 -9.59 -5.94 -0.32
CA ASN A 20 -9.80 -7.00 -1.29
C ASN A 20 -8.54 -7.13 -2.15
N PHE A 21 -7.81 -8.24 -2.00
CA PHE A 21 -6.57 -8.46 -2.74
C PHE A 21 -6.77 -8.52 -4.25
N ARG A 22 -7.86 -9.13 -4.69
CA ARG A 22 -8.16 -9.24 -6.12
C ARG A 22 -8.36 -7.87 -6.74
N ARG A 23 -9.14 -7.04 -6.08
CA ARG A 23 -9.41 -5.67 -6.55
C ARG A 23 -8.15 -4.82 -6.52
N ALA A 24 -7.39 -4.91 -5.43
CA ALA A 24 -6.14 -4.16 -5.32
C ALA A 24 -5.15 -4.59 -6.40
N ALA A 25 -5.07 -5.88 -6.70
CA ALA A 25 -4.19 -6.40 -7.75
C ALA A 25 -4.58 -5.85 -9.12
N LEU A 26 -5.87 -5.76 -9.42
CA LEU A 26 -6.35 -5.16 -10.66
C LEU A 26 -5.94 -3.69 -10.76
N GLU A 27 -6.13 -2.93 -9.69
CA GLU A 27 -5.75 -1.52 -9.65
C GLU A 27 -4.25 -1.31 -9.81
N SER A 28 -3.47 -2.19 -9.23
CA SER A 28 -2.00 -2.12 -9.25
C SER A 28 -1.38 -2.80 -10.47
N ARG A 29 -2.17 -3.45 -11.30
CA ARG A 29 -1.74 -4.16 -12.52
C ARG A 29 -0.71 -5.23 -12.21
N VAL A 30 -0.93 -5.98 -11.15
CA VAL A 30 -0.07 -7.11 -10.76
C VAL A 30 -0.94 -8.32 -10.46
N SER A 31 -0.33 -9.48 -10.31
CA SER A 31 -1.07 -10.67 -9.91
C SER A 31 -1.39 -10.62 -8.42
N VAL A 32 -2.44 -11.34 -8.02
CA VAL A 32 -2.80 -11.46 -6.60
C VAL A 32 -1.63 -12.07 -5.81
N SER A 33 -0.97 -13.09 -6.38
CA SER A 33 0.17 -13.74 -5.69
C SER A 33 1.33 -12.77 -5.48
N SER A 34 1.66 -11.96 -6.48
CA SER A 34 2.73 -10.97 -6.36
C SER A 34 2.40 -9.92 -5.31
N LEU A 35 1.17 -9.43 -5.32
CA LEU A 35 0.71 -8.45 -4.35
C LEU A 35 0.74 -9.02 -2.93
N SER A 36 0.23 -10.22 -2.76
CA SER A 36 0.21 -10.90 -1.48
C SER A 36 1.62 -11.12 -0.94
N GLN A 37 2.55 -11.54 -1.82
CA GLN A 37 3.94 -11.75 -1.41
C GLN A 37 4.62 -10.46 -1.01
N ARG A 38 4.36 -9.38 -1.75
CA ARG A 38 4.90 -8.06 -1.42
C ARG A 38 4.47 -7.62 -0.03
N LEU A 39 3.21 -7.82 0.31
CA LEU A 39 2.69 -7.47 1.63
C LEU A 39 3.31 -8.31 2.74
N ARG A 40 3.50 -9.62 2.50
CA ARG A 40 4.18 -10.48 3.47
C ARG A 40 5.61 -10.04 3.70
N ASP A 41 6.33 -9.69 2.63
CA ASP A 41 7.71 -9.21 2.73
C ASP A 41 7.79 -7.92 3.54
N MET A 42 6.83 -7.02 3.35
CA MET A 42 6.74 -5.81 4.16
C MET A 42 6.56 -6.13 5.64
N GLU A 43 5.63 -7.02 5.93
CA GLU A 43 5.35 -7.43 7.32
C GLU A 43 6.58 -8.04 7.96
N GLU A 44 7.30 -8.89 7.20
CA GLU A 44 8.52 -9.51 7.68
C GLU A 44 9.60 -8.48 8.00
N ARG A 45 9.81 -7.52 7.11
CA ARG A 45 10.81 -6.46 7.32
C ARG A 45 10.45 -5.55 8.48
N LEU A 46 9.17 -5.28 8.67
CA LEU A 46 8.68 -4.46 9.78
C LEU A 46 8.70 -5.22 11.11
N GLY A 47 8.63 -6.55 11.04
CA GLY A 47 8.52 -7.37 12.24
C GLY A 47 7.16 -7.32 12.90
N VAL A 48 6.12 -6.90 12.15
CA VAL A 48 4.77 -6.78 12.67
C VAL A 48 3.76 -7.06 11.55
N ARG A 49 2.64 -7.64 11.90
CA ARG A 49 1.56 -7.85 10.95
C ARG A 49 0.79 -6.56 10.72
N LEU A 50 0.48 -6.28 9.48
CA LEU A 50 -0.30 -5.12 9.08
C LEU A 50 -1.77 -5.48 8.87
N MET A 51 -2.04 -6.73 8.56
CA MET A 51 -3.40 -7.17 8.27
C MET A 51 -3.59 -8.64 8.60
N ASN A 52 -4.82 -8.97 8.95
CA ASN A 52 -5.28 -10.33 9.12
C ASN A 52 -6.10 -10.69 7.89
N ARG A 53 -5.74 -11.78 7.25
CA ARG A 53 -6.36 -12.23 6.01
C ARG A 53 -7.19 -13.48 6.27
N THR A 54 -8.40 -13.47 5.74
CA THR A 54 -9.19 -14.68 5.62
C THR A 54 -9.46 -14.92 4.14
N THR A 55 -10.10 -16.02 3.80
CA THR A 55 -10.47 -16.30 2.42
C THR A 55 -11.47 -15.27 1.89
N ARG A 56 -12.13 -14.52 2.75
CA ARG A 56 -13.21 -13.61 2.37
C ARG A 56 -12.95 -12.16 2.66
N SER A 57 -12.01 -11.86 3.54
CA SER A 57 -11.83 -10.48 3.96
C SER A 57 -10.41 -10.17 4.40
N VAL A 58 -10.14 -8.89 4.46
CA VAL A 58 -8.90 -8.32 4.99
C VAL A 58 -9.28 -7.35 6.09
N ALA A 59 -8.71 -7.53 7.27
CA ALA A 59 -8.88 -6.61 8.38
C ALA A 59 -7.50 -6.06 8.77
N LEU A 60 -7.41 -4.76 9.00
CA LEU A 60 -6.13 -4.16 9.41
C LEU A 60 -5.88 -4.43 10.90
N THR A 61 -4.62 -4.66 11.24
CA THR A 61 -4.18 -4.68 12.63
C THR A 61 -4.03 -3.24 13.11
N GLU A 62 -3.75 -3.05 14.40
CA GLU A 62 -3.44 -1.72 14.92
C GLU A 62 -2.27 -1.09 14.16
N ALA A 63 -1.22 -1.88 13.89
CA ALA A 63 -0.09 -1.42 13.11
C ALA A 63 -0.50 -1.02 11.69
N GLY A 64 -1.38 -1.81 11.07
CA GLY A 64 -1.89 -1.49 9.74
C GLY A 64 -2.72 -0.20 9.72
N GLU A 65 -3.55 0.00 10.72
CA GLU A 65 -4.34 1.24 10.84
C GLU A 65 -3.42 2.45 11.01
N LEU A 66 -2.40 2.33 11.84
CA LEU A 66 -1.44 3.41 12.03
C LEU A 66 -0.69 3.74 10.74
N LEU A 67 -0.22 2.71 10.06
CA LEU A 67 0.52 2.90 8.81
C LEU A 67 -0.36 3.56 7.74
N LEU A 68 -1.59 3.09 7.60
CA LEU A 68 -2.52 3.66 6.64
C LEU A 68 -2.79 5.15 6.93
N ALA A 69 -3.02 5.48 8.19
CA ALA A 69 -3.33 6.86 8.60
C ALA A 69 -2.19 7.82 8.26
N ARG A 70 -0.95 7.32 8.32
CA ARG A 70 0.22 8.15 8.03
C ARG A 70 0.60 8.14 6.57
N VAL A 71 0.52 6.99 5.91
CA VAL A 71 0.99 6.82 4.53
C VAL A 71 0.00 7.35 3.50
N ALA A 72 -1.30 7.13 3.71
CA ALA A 72 -2.28 7.53 2.69
C ALA A 72 -2.22 9.03 2.37
N PRO A 73 -2.24 9.94 3.36
CA PRO A 73 -2.11 11.36 3.04
C PRO A 73 -0.75 11.74 2.49
N ALA A 74 0.31 11.06 2.91
CA ALA A 74 1.65 11.30 2.38
C ALA A 74 1.75 10.95 0.89
N MET A 75 1.09 9.87 0.47
CA MET A 75 1.05 9.47 -0.94
C MET A 75 0.30 10.50 -1.79
N VAL A 76 -0.77 11.07 -1.26
CA VAL A 76 -1.51 12.15 -1.93
C VAL A 76 -0.60 13.37 -2.09
N ASN A 77 0.15 13.73 -1.05
CA ASN A 77 1.07 14.86 -1.11
C ASN A 77 2.15 14.65 -2.18
N VAL A 78 2.68 13.44 -2.28
CA VAL A 78 3.66 13.10 -3.32
C VAL A 78 3.05 13.26 -4.71
N ALA A 79 1.86 12.73 -4.92
CA ALA A 79 1.16 12.83 -6.20
C ALA A 79 0.87 14.29 -6.57
N ASP A 80 0.45 15.08 -5.60
CA ASP A 80 0.17 16.50 -5.81
C ASP A 80 1.44 17.26 -6.19
N ALA A 81 2.56 16.97 -5.54
CA ALA A 81 3.84 17.60 -5.85
C ALA A 81 4.26 17.33 -7.29
N ILE A 82 4.08 16.10 -7.76
CA ILE A 82 4.41 15.74 -9.14
C ILE A 82 3.52 16.49 -10.12
N THR A 83 2.23 16.57 -9.83
CA THR A 83 1.27 17.29 -10.66
C THR A 83 1.64 18.78 -10.74
N GLU A 84 2.01 19.36 -9.61
CA GLU A 84 2.42 20.75 -9.51
C GLU A 84 3.65 21.04 -10.38
N VAL A 85 4.66 20.18 -10.27
CA VAL A 85 5.88 20.31 -11.06
C VAL A 85 5.60 20.16 -12.56
N ARG A 86 4.74 19.22 -12.93
CA ARG A 86 4.34 19.04 -14.33
C ARG A 86 3.63 20.28 -14.90
N GLY A 87 2.92 21.00 -14.04
CA GLY A 87 2.27 22.24 -14.44
C GLY A 87 3.22 23.38 -14.79
N LEU A 88 4.49 23.27 -14.39
CA LEU A 88 5.51 24.31 -14.70
C LEU A 88 6.15 24.15 -16.07
N ARG A 89 5.94 23.05 -16.76
CA ARG A 89 6.54 22.88 -18.07
C ARG A 89 5.85 23.76 -19.11
N ALA A 90 6.66 24.32 -19.96
CA ALA A 90 6.20 25.23 -21.01
C ALA A 90 5.55 24.49 -22.18
#